data_d1f3c551ba3f2c0eff710c12e439f89c
#
_entry.id   d1f3c551ba3f2c0eff710c12e439f89c
#
_cell.length_a   1.000
_cell.length_b   1.000
_cell.length_c   1.000
_cell.angle_alpha   90.00
_cell.angle_beta   90.00
_cell.angle_gamma   90.00
#
_symmetry.space_group_name_H-M   'P 1'
#
loop_
_entity.id
_entity.type
_entity.pdbx_description
1 polymer ?
#
loop_
_entity_poly.entity_id
_entity_poly.type
_entity_poly.pdbx_seq_one_letter_code
_entity_poly.pdbx_strand_id
1 'polypeptide(L)'
;YPYMNLGSLLDLTKQLKDIYFETANKVGYTPGPEHFGYLMKVFVADTEEKAQEVGRKYLWTEAHRNRGPAEFNDPPGYQSREALKIKMSRPVIGTGTMGKRMSYEELQDAYNIVVGTPETVIEKLRHIKKELDPGYILIYGNEGDMAHNDVMRSIELIGEKVIPAVKNF
;
A
#
# COMPACT_ATOMS: atom_id res chain seq x y z
N TYR A 1 -13.67 15.07 8.17
CA TYR A 1 -13.24 13.73 8.61
C TYR A 1 -11.87 13.42 8.03
N PRO A 2 -10.97 12.74 8.77
CA PRO A 2 -9.71 12.25 8.21
C PRO A 2 -9.95 11.24 7.09
N TYR A 3 -9.10 11.27 6.07
CA TYR A 3 -9.11 10.34 4.96
C TYR A 3 -7.88 9.42 5.03
N MET A 4 -8.12 8.12 5.01
CA MET A 4 -7.07 7.10 5.05
C MET A 4 -7.09 6.31 3.74
N ASN A 5 -6.01 6.36 2.97
CA ASN A 5 -5.88 5.55 1.77
C ASN A 5 -5.19 4.21 2.09
N LEU A 6 -5.87 3.12 1.79
CA LEU A 6 -5.45 1.77 2.16
C LEU A 6 -4.85 1.02 0.97
N GLY A 7 -3.53 0.94 0.91
CA GLY A 7 -2.82 0.04 0.01
C GLY A 7 -2.91 0.39 -1.48
N SER A 8 -3.01 1.66 -1.83
CA SER A 8 -2.99 2.13 -3.22
C SER A 8 -1.55 2.35 -3.72
N LEU A 9 -1.39 2.60 -5.02
CA LEU A 9 -0.12 3.06 -5.61
C LEU A 9 0.12 4.52 -5.20
N LEU A 10 1.39 4.93 -5.10
CA LEU A 10 1.75 6.27 -4.64
C LEU A 10 1.10 7.37 -5.49
N ASP A 11 1.21 7.27 -6.83
CA ASP A 11 0.64 8.28 -7.74
C ASP A 11 -0.88 8.38 -7.66
N LEU A 12 -1.57 7.24 -7.55
CA LEU A 12 -3.02 7.22 -7.35
C LEU A 12 -3.40 7.80 -6.00
N THR A 13 -2.63 7.49 -4.97
CA THR A 13 -2.82 8.04 -3.62
C THR A 13 -2.69 9.56 -3.62
N LYS A 14 -1.71 10.11 -4.37
CA LYS A 14 -1.53 11.54 -4.55
C LYS A 14 -2.74 12.20 -5.21
N GLN A 15 -3.22 11.63 -6.30
CA GLN A 15 -4.44 12.12 -6.97
C GLN A 15 -5.66 12.12 -6.04
N LEU A 16 -5.85 11.04 -5.27
CA LEU A 16 -6.97 10.94 -4.33
C LEU A 16 -6.85 11.94 -3.17
N LYS A 17 -5.63 12.18 -2.68
CA LYS A 17 -5.35 13.23 -1.71
C LYS A 17 -5.72 14.60 -2.26
N ASP A 18 -5.28 14.92 -3.47
CA ASP A 18 -5.55 16.21 -4.11
C ASP A 18 -7.05 16.44 -4.27
N ILE A 19 -7.81 15.44 -4.73
CA ILE A 19 -9.28 15.49 -4.82
C ILE A 19 -9.91 15.73 -3.44
N TYR A 20 -9.44 15.05 -2.40
CA TYR A 20 -9.95 15.23 -1.04
C TYR A 20 -9.71 16.67 -0.54
N PHE A 21 -8.48 17.19 -0.69
CA PHE A 21 -8.11 18.52 -0.25
C PHE A 21 -8.86 19.62 -1.03
N GLU A 22 -8.93 19.50 -2.35
CA GLU A 22 -9.71 20.42 -3.17
C GLU A 22 -11.18 20.45 -2.81
N THR A 23 -11.78 19.26 -2.60
CA THR A 23 -13.21 19.17 -2.25
C THR A 23 -13.47 19.75 -0.87
N ALA A 24 -12.61 19.47 0.09
CA ALA A 24 -12.69 20.04 1.44
C ALA A 24 -12.62 21.56 1.41
N ASN A 25 -11.67 22.12 0.67
CA ASN A 25 -11.53 23.57 0.52
C ASN A 25 -12.77 24.23 -0.12
N LYS A 26 -13.37 23.58 -1.12
CA LYS A 26 -14.60 24.09 -1.80
C LYS A 26 -15.79 24.23 -0.83
N VAL A 27 -15.84 23.42 0.22
CA VAL A 27 -16.89 23.48 1.24
C VAL A 27 -16.48 24.25 2.51
N GLY A 28 -15.38 25.00 2.44
CA GLY A 28 -14.91 25.85 3.54
C GLY A 28 -14.15 25.11 4.65
N TYR A 29 -13.69 23.89 4.41
CA TYR A 29 -12.85 23.11 5.32
C TYR A 29 -11.43 22.98 4.79
N THR A 30 -10.44 23.46 5.53
CA THR A 30 -9.03 23.37 5.14
C THR A 30 -8.36 22.22 5.90
N PRO A 31 -8.14 21.06 5.26
CA PRO A 31 -7.46 19.95 5.91
C PRO A 31 -5.96 20.21 6.02
N GLY A 32 -5.36 19.80 7.14
CA GLY A 32 -3.91 19.69 7.30
C GLY A 32 -3.40 18.27 7.06
N PRO A 33 -2.09 18.02 7.16
CA PRO A 33 -1.50 16.70 7.01
C PRO A 33 -2.14 15.64 7.92
N GLU A 34 -2.56 16.04 9.13
CA GLU A 34 -3.20 15.20 10.14
C GLU A 34 -4.57 14.65 9.70
N HIS A 35 -5.10 15.14 8.60
CA HIS A 35 -6.36 14.64 8.02
C HIS A 35 -6.15 13.62 6.90
N PHE A 36 -4.89 13.28 6.61
CA PHE A 36 -4.56 12.32 5.56
C PHE A 36 -3.60 11.24 6.06
N GLY A 37 -3.93 9.99 5.81
CA GLY A 37 -3.10 8.84 6.12
C GLY A 37 -2.90 7.91 4.93
N TYR A 38 -1.77 7.21 4.94
CA TYR A 38 -1.41 6.24 3.91
C TYR A 38 -1.00 4.92 4.54
N LEU A 39 -1.65 3.83 4.12
CA LEU A 39 -1.29 2.46 4.48
C LEU A 39 -0.51 1.81 3.35
N MET A 40 0.61 1.19 3.69
CA MET A 40 1.43 0.40 2.77
C MET A 40 1.91 -0.89 3.43
N LYS A 41 2.30 -1.86 2.63
CA LYS A 41 2.96 -3.09 3.09
C LYS A 41 4.43 -2.78 3.36
N VAL A 42 4.91 -2.99 4.58
CA VAL A 42 6.32 -2.71 4.95
C VAL A 42 6.93 -3.92 5.62
N PHE A 43 8.11 -4.33 5.12
CA PHE A 43 8.91 -5.36 5.75
C PHE A 43 10.38 -4.96 5.79
N VAL A 44 11.00 -5.11 6.96
CA VAL A 44 12.40 -4.75 7.21
C VAL A 44 13.17 -6.01 7.65
N ALA A 45 14.34 -6.22 7.07
CA ALA A 45 15.24 -7.29 7.49
C ALA A 45 16.67 -6.79 7.66
N ASP A 46 17.53 -7.64 8.24
CA ASP A 46 18.95 -7.31 8.46
C ASP A 46 19.74 -7.25 7.14
N THR A 47 19.26 -7.92 6.06
CA THR A 47 19.87 -7.87 4.72
C THR A 47 18.81 -7.66 3.64
N GLU A 48 19.22 -7.09 2.49
CA GLU A 48 18.34 -6.90 1.34
C GLU A 48 17.82 -8.23 0.79
N GLU A 49 18.66 -9.27 0.72
CA GLU A 49 18.29 -10.59 0.22
C GLU A 49 17.16 -11.19 1.06
N LYS A 50 17.30 -11.14 2.40
CA LYS A 50 16.25 -11.64 3.31
C LYS A 50 14.98 -10.80 3.22
N ALA A 51 15.11 -9.50 3.12
CA ALA A 51 13.98 -8.60 2.95
C ALA A 51 13.19 -8.93 1.67
N GLN A 52 13.88 -9.11 0.55
CA GLN A 52 13.25 -9.45 -0.73
C GLN A 52 12.64 -10.85 -0.73
N GLU A 53 13.29 -11.83 -0.12
CA GLU A 53 12.76 -13.20 0.02
C GLU A 53 11.40 -13.19 0.74
N VAL A 54 11.35 -12.56 1.91
CA VAL A 54 10.13 -12.53 2.73
C VAL A 54 9.09 -11.57 2.15
N GLY A 55 9.53 -10.43 1.62
CA GLY A 55 8.66 -9.41 1.03
C GLY A 55 7.82 -9.92 -0.13
N ARG A 56 8.32 -10.89 -0.93
CA ARG A 56 7.54 -11.55 -1.99
C ARG A 56 6.28 -12.24 -1.47
N LYS A 57 6.24 -12.59 -0.20
CA LYS A 57 5.07 -13.19 0.45
C LYS A 57 3.90 -12.22 0.57
N TYR A 58 4.12 -10.91 0.41
CA TYR A 58 3.03 -9.94 0.29
C TYR A 58 2.09 -10.16 -0.90
N LEU A 59 2.46 -11.02 -1.84
CA LEU A 59 1.58 -11.46 -2.93
C LEU A 59 0.69 -12.65 -2.54
N TRP A 60 0.82 -13.19 -1.32
CA TRP A 60 0.09 -14.39 -0.90
C TRP A 60 -1.44 -14.20 -0.98
N THR A 61 -1.96 -13.10 -0.45
CA THR A 61 -3.39 -12.79 -0.51
C THR A 61 -3.88 -12.75 -1.94
N GLU A 62 -3.11 -12.15 -2.86
CA GLU A 62 -3.43 -12.07 -4.28
C GLU A 62 -3.51 -13.45 -4.94
N ALA A 63 -2.59 -14.33 -4.58
CA ALA A 63 -2.57 -15.69 -5.11
C ALA A 63 -3.73 -16.55 -4.57
N HIS A 64 -4.28 -16.21 -3.39
CA HIS A 64 -5.24 -17.05 -2.68
C HIS A 64 -6.67 -16.48 -2.62
N ARG A 65 -6.84 -15.17 -2.82
CA ARG A 65 -8.10 -14.46 -2.62
C ARG A 65 -9.21 -14.85 -3.61
N ASN A 66 -8.85 -15.19 -4.83
CA ASN A 66 -9.81 -15.43 -5.92
C ASN A 66 -9.90 -16.91 -6.30
N ARG A 67 -9.97 -17.79 -5.31
CA ARG A 67 -10.15 -19.24 -5.54
C ARG A 67 -11.60 -19.66 -5.77
N GLY A 68 -12.55 -18.76 -5.59
CA GLY A 68 -13.96 -19.01 -5.87
C GLY A 68 -14.30 -18.84 -7.36
N PRO A 69 -15.42 -19.41 -7.81
CA PRO A 69 -15.96 -19.14 -9.15
C PRO A 69 -16.14 -17.64 -9.39
N ALA A 70 -15.88 -17.20 -10.63
CA ALA A 70 -15.97 -15.79 -11.01
C ALA A 70 -17.35 -15.17 -10.69
N GLU A 71 -18.40 -15.98 -10.79
CA GLU A 71 -19.79 -15.60 -10.51
C GLU A 71 -20.04 -15.14 -9.06
N PHE A 72 -19.18 -15.57 -8.12
CA PHE A 72 -19.28 -15.12 -6.72
C PHE A 72 -18.61 -13.76 -6.50
N ASN A 73 -17.60 -13.45 -7.31
CA ASN A 73 -16.88 -12.18 -7.20
C ASN A 73 -17.53 -11.06 -8.02
N ASP A 74 -18.11 -11.41 -9.17
CA ASP A 74 -18.79 -10.50 -10.09
C ASP A 74 -20.12 -11.13 -10.56
N PRO A 75 -21.15 -11.17 -9.70
CA PRO A 75 -22.45 -11.76 -10.07
C PRO A 75 -23.04 -11.09 -11.30
N PRO A 76 -23.68 -11.85 -12.20
CA PRO A 76 -24.35 -11.30 -13.39
C PRO A 76 -25.33 -10.18 -13.02
N GLY A 77 -25.21 -9.03 -13.71
CA GLY A 77 -26.07 -7.86 -13.46
C GLY A 77 -25.68 -6.97 -12.26
N TYR A 78 -24.65 -7.34 -11.48
CA TYR A 78 -24.20 -6.52 -10.36
C TYR A 78 -23.46 -5.25 -10.81
N GLN A 79 -22.79 -5.31 -11.95
CA GLN A 79 -22.07 -4.17 -12.52
C GLN A 79 -22.56 -3.87 -13.94
N SER A 80 -22.62 -2.56 -14.30
CA SER A 80 -22.89 -2.18 -15.68
C SER A 80 -21.74 -2.58 -16.62
N ARG A 81 -22.02 -2.70 -17.92
CA ARG A 81 -20.99 -2.98 -18.93
C ARG A 81 -19.90 -1.88 -18.96
N GLU A 82 -20.30 -0.63 -18.73
CA GLU A 82 -19.40 0.52 -18.66
C GLU A 82 -18.47 0.42 -17.44
N ALA A 83 -19.02 0.09 -16.27
CA ALA A 83 -18.23 -0.14 -15.05
C ALA A 83 -17.23 -1.29 -15.24
N LEU A 84 -17.64 -2.39 -15.89
CA LEU A 84 -16.74 -3.50 -16.21
C LEU A 84 -15.61 -3.08 -17.17
N LYS A 85 -15.89 -2.28 -18.21
CA LYS A 85 -14.85 -1.76 -19.10
C LYS A 85 -13.84 -0.91 -18.37
N ILE A 86 -14.29 -0.02 -17.48
CA ILE A 86 -13.43 0.82 -16.64
C ILE A 86 -12.59 -0.06 -15.72
N LYS A 87 -13.20 -1.05 -15.07
CA LYS A 87 -12.51 -2.00 -14.19
C LYS A 87 -11.41 -2.77 -14.93
N MET A 88 -11.70 -3.24 -16.16
CA MET A 88 -10.75 -3.97 -17.00
C MET A 88 -9.61 -3.10 -17.55
N SER A 89 -9.82 -1.80 -17.72
CA SER A 89 -8.80 -0.88 -18.27
C SER A 89 -7.83 -0.35 -17.22
N ARG A 90 -8.13 -0.50 -15.93
CA ARG A 90 -7.27 -0.02 -14.85
C ARG A 90 -6.28 -1.10 -14.41
N PRO A 91 -5.03 -0.73 -14.06
CA PRO A 91 -4.14 -1.66 -13.36
C PRO A 91 -4.81 -2.05 -12.05
N VAL A 92 -4.91 -3.34 -11.78
CA VAL A 92 -5.54 -3.83 -10.57
C VAL A 92 -4.49 -4.06 -9.52
N ILE A 93 -4.56 -3.28 -8.46
CA ILE A 93 -3.89 -3.59 -7.22
C ILE A 93 -4.73 -4.69 -6.55
N GLY A 94 -4.25 -5.87 -6.67
CA GLY A 94 -4.46 -6.91 -5.72
C GLY A 94 -5.82 -7.59 -5.60
N THR A 95 -6.94 -7.10 -6.00
CA THR A 95 -8.25 -7.71 -5.64
C THR A 95 -9.21 -7.94 -6.78
N GLY A 96 -8.82 -7.61 -7.99
CA GLY A 96 -9.70 -7.77 -9.14
C GLY A 96 -9.51 -9.11 -9.86
N THR A 97 -10.59 -9.78 -10.16
CA THR A 97 -10.63 -10.97 -11.00
C THR A 97 -10.30 -10.67 -12.46
N MET A 98 -10.30 -9.39 -12.85
CA MET A 98 -10.07 -8.94 -14.22
C MET A 98 -9.12 -7.73 -14.23
N GLY A 99 -7.99 -7.85 -14.93
CA GLY A 99 -6.97 -6.83 -15.12
C GLY A 99 -5.56 -7.43 -15.14
N LYS A 100 -4.57 -6.68 -15.63
CA LYS A 100 -3.16 -7.07 -15.55
C LYS A 100 -2.73 -6.99 -14.08
N ARG A 101 -2.35 -8.12 -13.49
CA ARG A 101 -1.75 -8.14 -12.15
C ARG A 101 -0.39 -7.48 -12.21
N MET A 102 -0.12 -6.62 -11.26
CA MET A 102 1.21 -6.04 -11.09
C MET A 102 2.16 -7.07 -10.49
N SER A 103 3.41 -7.06 -10.96
CA SER A 103 4.47 -7.86 -10.36
C SER A 103 4.87 -7.31 -8.98
N TYR A 104 5.63 -8.09 -8.25
CA TYR A 104 6.20 -7.66 -6.98
C TYR A 104 7.09 -6.42 -7.14
N GLU A 105 7.88 -6.39 -8.19
CA GLU A 105 8.76 -5.29 -8.54
C GLU A 105 7.96 -4.03 -8.90
N GLU A 106 6.95 -4.15 -9.76
CA GLU A 106 6.03 -3.04 -10.09
C GLU A 106 5.35 -2.46 -8.84
N LEU A 107 4.99 -3.30 -7.86
CA LEU A 107 4.39 -2.85 -6.60
C LEU A 107 5.39 -2.14 -5.68
N GLN A 108 6.66 -2.53 -5.70
CA GLN A 108 7.72 -1.81 -5.00
C GLN A 108 8.02 -0.46 -5.64
N ASP A 109 8.12 -0.40 -6.98
CA ASP A 109 8.34 0.83 -7.73
C ASP A 109 7.20 1.83 -7.51
N ALA A 110 5.99 1.34 -7.33
CA ALA A 110 4.81 2.15 -7.03
C ALA A 110 4.59 2.43 -5.53
N TYR A 111 5.52 2.06 -4.66
CA TYR A 111 5.48 2.26 -3.20
C TYR A 111 4.25 1.65 -2.49
N ASN A 112 3.60 0.67 -3.10
CA ASN A 112 2.58 -0.14 -2.45
C ASN A 112 3.20 -1.15 -1.47
N ILE A 113 4.38 -1.69 -1.84
CA ILE A 113 5.23 -2.57 -1.04
C ILE A 113 6.57 -1.88 -0.80
N VAL A 114 6.92 -1.68 0.45
CA VAL A 114 8.17 -1.03 0.90
C VAL A 114 8.98 -2.07 1.67
N VAL A 115 10.02 -2.59 1.05
CA VAL A 115 10.83 -3.70 1.58
C VAL A 115 12.31 -3.35 1.44
N GLY A 116 13.11 -3.77 2.42
CA GLY A 116 14.57 -3.59 2.41
C GLY A 116 15.19 -3.66 3.80
N THR A 117 16.46 -3.26 3.87
CA THR A 117 17.13 -2.97 5.15
C THR A 117 16.52 -1.72 5.80
N PRO A 118 16.80 -1.45 7.08
CA PRO A 118 16.35 -0.20 7.72
C PRO A 118 16.69 1.04 6.89
N GLU A 119 17.91 1.12 6.34
CA GLU A 119 18.38 2.26 5.56
C GLU A 119 17.53 2.44 4.27
N THR A 120 17.33 1.36 3.52
CA THR A 120 16.51 1.35 2.31
C THR A 120 15.06 1.76 2.60
N VAL A 121 14.48 1.24 3.68
CA VAL A 121 13.10 1.56 4.06
C VAL A 121 12.97 3.02 4.51
N ILE A 122 13.94 3.55 5.27
CA ILE A 122 13.97 4.96 5.67
C ILE A 122 14.00 5.88 4.45
N GLU A 123 14.82 5.58 3.44
CA GLU A 123 14.86 6.37 2.20
C GLU A 123 13.53 6.35 1.45
N LYS A 124 12.92 5.17 1.32
CA LYS A 124 11.60 5.02 0.69
C LYS A 124 10.52 5.79 1.45
N LEU A 125 10.51 5.73 2.78
CA LEU A 125 9.56 6.50 3.61
C LEU A 125 9.79 8.01 3.51
N ARG A 126 11.04 8.46 3.39
CA ARG A 126 11.38 9.87 3.15
C ARG A 126 10.82 10.36 1.81
N HIS A 127 10.94 9.54 0.77
CA HIS A 127 10.32 9.84 -0.53
C HIS A 127 8.79 9.94 -0.43
N ILE A 128 8.13 8.98 0.23
CA ILE A 128 6.68 9.00 0.45
C ILE A 128 6.27 10.26 1.23
N LYS A 129 7.00 10.61 2.28
CA LYS A 129 6.74 11.84 3.04
C LYS A 129 6.83 13.08 2.17
N LYS A 130 7.85 13.16 1.32
CA LYS A 130 8.03 14.29 0.38
C LYS A 130 6.87 14.41 -0.62
N GLU A 131 6.38 13.27 -1.16
CA GLU A 131 5.34 13.27 -2.20
C GLU A 131 3.93 13.42 -1.64
N LEU A 132 3.65 12.85 -0.47
CA LEU A 132 2.30 12.82 0.08
C LEU A 132 2.11 13.69 1.31
N ASP A 133 3.18 13.99 2.06
CA ASP A 133 3.10 14.65 3.37
C ASP A 133 1.94 14.12 4.24
N PRO A 134 1.86 12.81 4.50
CA PRO A 134 0.80 12.24 5.31
C PRO A 134 1.03 12.53 6.79
N GLY A 135 -0.02 12.81 7.55
CA GLY A 135 0.05 12.90 9.01
C GLY A 135 0.11 11.54 9.70
N TYR A 136 -0.34 10.49 8.98
CA TYR A 136 -0.29 9.11 9.48
C TYR A 136 0.26 8.18 8.43
N ILE A 137 1.24 7.36 8.82
CA ILE A 137 1.73 6.22 8.05
C ILE A 137 1.30 4.95 8.79
N LEU A 138 0.50 4.11 8.11
CA LEU A 138 0.08 2.81 8.62
C LEU A 138 0.91 1.73 7.96
N ILE A 139 1.45 0.85 8.79
CA ILE A 139 2.28 -0.25 8.33
C ILE A 139 1.47 -1.55 8.41
N TYR A 140 1.31 -2.21 7.26
CA TYR A 140 0.84 -3.58 7.17
C TYR A 140 2.06 -4.50 7.12
N GLY A 141 2.44 -5.03 8.28
CA GLY A 141 3.74 -5.71 8.50
C GLY A 141 3.69 -7.23 8.41
N ASN A 142 2.53 -7.83 8.12
CA ASN A 142 2.38 -9.29 8.06
C ASN A 142 1.42 -9.70 6.94
N GLU A 143 1.73 -10.77 6.25
CA GLU A 143 0.88 -11.33 5.20
C GLU A 143 0.99 -12.86 5.20
N GLY A 144 -0.17 -13.53 5.11
CA GLY A 144 -0.32 -14.94 4.80
C GLY A 144 0.63 -15.90 5.51
N ASP A 145 1.61 -16.38 4.80
CA ASP A 145 2.56 -17.42 5.20
C ASP A 145 3.93 -16.89 5.67
N MET A 146 4.03 -15.63 6.03
CA MET A 146 5.26 -15.09 6.64
C MET A 146 5.55 -15.80 7.96
N ALA A 147 6.80 -16.22 8.16
CA ALA A 147 7.21 -16.88 9.40
C ALA A 147 7.14 -15.88 10.57
N HIS A 148 6.61 -16.32 11.71
CA HIS A 148 6.44 -15.48 12.89
C HIS A 148 7.74 -14.78 13.32
N ASN A 149 8.87 -15.51 13.33
CA ASN A 149 10.15 -14.93 13.74
C ASN A 149 10.64 -13.82 12.78
N ASP A 150 10.39 -13.98 11.47
CA ASP A 150 10.73 -12.95 10.48
C ASP A 150 9.89 -11.69 10.71
N VAL A 151 8.60 -11.85 10.99
CA VAL A 151 7.69 -10.73 11.29
C VAL A 151 8.10 -10.02 12.58
N MET A 152 8.41 -10.76 13.64
CA MET A 152 8.86 -10.18 14.91
C MET A 152 10.18 -9.42 14.75
N ARG A 153 11.14 -9.98 14.00
CA ARG A 153 12.40 -9.29 13.70
C ARG A 153 12.18 -8.01 12.92
N SER A 154 11.27 -8.02 11.95
CA SER A 154 10.90 -6.82 11.20
C SER A 154 10.31 -5.73 12.10
N ILE A 155 9.41 -6.10 13.03
CA ILE A 155 8.82 -5.16 14.00
C ILE A 155 9.91 -4.55 14.91
N GLU A 156 10.85 -5.34 15.39
CA GLU A 156 11.99 -4.87 16.18
C GLU A 156 12.81 -3.84 15.41
N LEU A 157 13.23 -4.17 14.17
CA LEU A 157 14.00 -3.27 13.32
C LEU A 157 13.24 -1.96 12.99
N ILE A 158 11.93 -2.06 12.77
CA ILE A 158 11.08 -0.88 12.57
C ILE A 158 11.08 -0.01 13.82
N GLY A 159 10.88 -0.60 15.00
CA GLY A 159 10.85 0.12 16.27
C GLY A 159 12.19 0.75 16.65
N GLU A 160 13.27 0.02 16.48
CA GLU A 160 14.61 0.43 16.93
C GLU A 160 15.33 1.38 15.96
N LYS A 161 15.13 1.19 14.64
CA LYS A 161 15.91 1.90 13.62
C LYS A 161 15.08 2.81 12.74
N VAL A 162 13.91 2.33 12.25
CA VAL A 162 13.12 3.09 11.27
C VAL A 162 12.34 4.22 11.93
N ILE A 163 11.53 3.92 12.96
CA ILE A 163 10.70 4.94 13.62
C ILE A 163 11.53 6.12 14.16
N PRO A 164 12.66 5.91 14.87
CA PRO A 164 13.47 7.03 15.34
C PRO A 164 14.00 7.92 14.22
N ALA A 165 14.34 7.33 13.07
CA ALA A 165 14.87 8.05 11.92
C ALA A 165 13.82 8.87 11.15
N VAL A 166 12.55 8.39 11.14
CA VAL A 166 11.47 9.06 10.40
C VAL A 166 10.58 9.96 11.25
N LYS A 167 10.73 9.90 12.58
CA LYS A 167 9.90 10.64 13.53
C LYS A 167 9.92 12.16 13.34
N ASN A 168 10.99 12.68 12.75
CA ASN A 168 11.22 14.11 12.58
C ASN A 168 11.23 14.55 11.09
N PHE A 169 10.63 13.77 10.19
CA PHE A 169 10.52 14.15 8.80
C PHE A 169 9.55 15.30 8.58
#